data_c15f315e4064105fba829b8ae6b76a9d
#
_entry.id   c15f315e4064105fba829b8ae6b76a9d
#
_cell.length_a   1.000
_cell.length_b   1.000
_cell.length_c   1.000
_cell.angle_alpha   90.00
_cell.angle_beta   90.00
_cell.angle_gamma   90.00
#
_symmetry.space_group_name_H-M   'P 1'
#
loop_
_entity.id
_entity.type
_entity.pdbx_description
1 polymer ?
#
loop_
_entity_poly.entity_id
_entity_poly.type
_entity_poly.pdbx_seq_one_letter_code
_entity_poly.pdbx_strand_id
1 'polypeptide(L)'
;DYTPDKNGRIYRYTKDGTRIISNFIINPKSEIIKTDGCDSESKLILEGILEGGVKLPEVEISMEEFIKMDWITQRWGIRPTISPGRNMKDYLKDCVQQISKDIDINTIYSHTGWTVQDNKYIYLHSKGGIGSDNINTDIPLELSGYSFPKEVRDKKEAIDLSLETLNLAKHDITIPLLSMTYLAP
;
A
#
# COMPACT_ATOMS: atom_id res chain seq x y z
N ASP A 1 -6.87 -21.56 18.48
CA ASP A 1 -7.74 -20.37 18.43
C ASP A 1 -7.16 -19.28 19.34
N TYR A 2 -7.24 -18.02 18.88
CA TYR A 2 -6.80 -16.85 19.62
C TYR A 2 -8.02 -16.02 20.03
N THR A 3 -8.00 -15.45 21.21
CA THR A 3 -9.08 -14.59 21.67
C THR A 3 -8.50 -13.38 22.39
N PRO A 4 -8.81 -12.15 21.92
CA PRO A 4 -8.51 -10.94 22.67
C PRO A 4 -9.46 -10.85 23.88
N ASP A 5 -8.92 -10.48 25.03
CA ASP A 5 -9.69 -10.19 26.24
C ASP A 5 -10.08 -8.71 26.28
N LYS A 6 -11.17 -8.41 26.97
CA LYS A 6 -11.61 -7.02 27.27
C LYS A 6 -10.56 -6.21 28.02
N ASN A 7 -9.61 -6.87 28.67
CA ASN A 7 -8.52 -6.24 29.41
C ASN A 7 -7.29 -5.89 28.55
N GLY A 8 -7.28 -6.21 27.25
CA GLY A 8 -6.15 -5.92 26.37
C GLY A 8 -5.10 -7.03 26.27
N ARG A 9 -5.42 -8.26 26.64
CA ARG A 9 -4.52 -9.42 26.51
C ARG A 9 -4.95 -10.32 25.36
N ILE A 10 -3.99 -11.01 24.75
CA ILE A 10 -4.26 -12.09 23.78
C ILE A 10 -4.04 -13.43 24.47
N TYR A 11 -5.03 -14.31 24.36
CA TYR A 11 -4.99 -15.67 24.83
C TYR A 11 -4.97 -16.66 23.67
N ARG A 12 -4.23 -17.75 23.86
CA ARG A 12 -4.27 -18.91 22.98
C ARG A 12 -4.87 -20.09 23.74
N TYR A 13 -5.88 -20.70 23.16
CA TYR A 13 -6.51 -21.91 23.68
C TYR A 13 -5.88 -23.13 23.01
N THR A 14 -5.42 -24.07 23.82
CA THR A 14 -4.86 -25.35 23.39
C THR A 14 -5.57 -26.50 24.15
N LYS A 15 -5.35 -27.73 23.72
CA LYS A 15 -5.88 -28.91 24.43
C LYS A 15 -5.33 -29.02 25.86
N ASP A 16 -4.15 -28.45 26.10
CA ASP A 16 -3.46 -28.49 27.39
C ASP A 16 -3.79 -27.29 28.28
N GLY A 17 -4.70 -26.40 27.86
CA GLY A 17 -5.13 -25.23 28.61
C GLY A 17 -4.97 -23.90 27.86
N THR A 18 -5.15 -22.82 28.60
CA THR A 18 -5.10 -21.45 28.10
C THR A 18 -3.75 -20.81 28.43
N ARG A 19 -3.12 -20.17 27.46
CA ARG A 19 -1.86 -19.43 27.63
C ARG A 19 -2.00 -17.99 27.21
N ILE A 20 -1.44 -17.07 27.99
CA ILE A 20 -1.33 -15.65 27.61
C ILE A 20 -0.20 -15.51 26.61
N ILE A 21 -0.46 -14.86 25.50
CA ILE A 21 0.54 -14.57 24.46
C ILE A 21 1.16 -13.20 24.67
N SER A 22 0.34 -12.17 24.95
CA SER A 22 0.79 -10.80 25.13
C SER A 22 -0.08 -10.05 26.13
N ASN A 23 0.47 -8.97 26.71
CA ASN A 23 -0.29 -8.01 27.52
C ASN A 23 -0.84 -6.85 26.69
N PHE A 24 -0.94 -7.01 25.40
CA PHE A 24 -1.49 -6.03 24.46
C PHE A 24 -2.19 -6.74 23.28
N ILE A 25 -3.09 -6.02 22.66
CA ILE A 25 -3.77 -6.43 21.42
C ILE A 25 -3.19 -5.61 20.28
N ILE A 26 -3.00 -6.24 19.12
CA ILE A 26 -2.64 -5.60 17.86
C ILE A 26 -3.90 -5.57 17.00
N ASN A 27 -4.23 -4.38 16.46
CA ASN A 27 -5.31 -4.19 15.51
C ASN A 27 -4.71 -3.75 14.17
N PRO A 28 -4.61 -4.64 13.20
CA PRO A 28 -4.26 -4.28 11.84
C PRO A 28 -5.33 -3.37 11.24
N LYS A 29 -4.92 -2.24 10.65
CA LYS A 29 -5.80 -1.26 10.01
C LYS A 29 -5.86 -1.45 8.52
N SER A 30 -4.69 -1.48 7.90
CA SER A 30 -4.55 -1.62 6.46
C SER A 30 -3.17 -2.15 6.08
N GLU A 31 -3.08 -2.68 4.88
CA GLU A 31 -1.82 -2.98 4.20
C GLU A 31 -1.62 -1.96 3.08
N ILE A 32 -0.41 -1.41 2.99
CA ILE A 32 0.01 -0.54 1.90
C ILE A 32 0.98 -1.33 1.03
N ILE A 33 0.65 -1.50 -0.25
CA ILE A 33 1.53 -2.10 -1.24
C ILE A 33 2.05 -0.99 -2.14
N LYS A 34 3.34 -0.66 -2.03
CA LYS A 34 3.99 0.27 -2.94
C LYS A 34 4.68 -0.50 -4.05
N THR A 35 4.38 -0.16 -5.31
CA THR A 35 4.96 -0.85 -6.48
C THR A 35 5.46 0.14 -7.52
N ASP A 36 6.59 -0.19 -8.14
CA ASP A 36 7.15 0.53 -9.28
C ASP A 36 6.83 -0.16 -10.63
N GLY A 37 5.98 -1.20 -10.59
CA GLY A 37 5.61 -2.00 -11.75
C GLY A 37 6.47 -3.26 -11.96
N CYS A 38 7.65 -3.34 -11.35
CA CYS A 38 8.53 -4.50 -11.35
C CYS A 38 8.62 -5.13 -9.97
N ASP A 39 8.89 -4.30 -8.97
CA ASP A 39 9.01 -4.69 -7.57
C ASP A 39 7.85 -4.13 -6.74
N SER A 40 7.59 -4.78 -5.62
CA SER A 40 6.60 -4.30 -4.65
C SER A 40 7.11 -4.45 -3.22
N GLU A 41 6.83 -3.45 -2.41
CA GLU A 41 7.10 -3.43 -0.98
C GLU A 41 5.77 -3.32 -0.23
N SER A 42 5.54 -4.22 0.73
CA SER A 42 4.36 -4.17 1.60
C SER A 42 4.71 -3.65 2.97
N LYS A 43 3.84 -2.78 3.48
CA LYS A 43 3.87 -2.23 4.83
C LYS A 43 2.53 -2.42 5.52
N LEU A 44 2.56 -2.65 6.81
CA LEU A 44 1.36 -2.77 7.64
C LEU A 44 1.17 -1.53 8.48
N ILE A 45 -0.06 -1.02 8.54
CA ILE A 45 -0.47 -0.01 9.50
C ILE A 45 -1.17 -0.73 10.64
N LEU A 46 -0.61 -0.59 11.82
CA LEU A 46 -1.06 -1.26 13.04
C LEU A 46 -1.33 -0.25 14.14
N GLU A 47 -2.35 -0.48 14.91
CA GLU A 47 -2.57 0.17 16.20
C GLU A 47 -2.69 -0.90 17.30
N GLY A 48 -2.70 -0.52 18.55
CA GLY A 48 -2.83 -1.49 19.61
C GLY A 48 -3.51 -0.94 20.86
N ILE A 49 -3.84 -1.87 21.73
CA ILE A 49 -4.38 -1.57 23.06
C ILE A 49 -3.57 -2.37 24.07
N LEU A 50 -2.92 -1.66 24.99
CA LEU A 50 -2.21 -2.26 26.11
C LEU A 50 -3.22 -2.70 27.17
N GLU A 51 -2.83 -3.67 27.97
CA GLU A 51 -3.56 -4.06 29.17
C GLU A 51 -3.94 -2.84 30.04
N GLY A 52 -5.20 -2.80 30.46
CA GLY A 52 -5.77 -1.63 31.15
C GLY A 52 -6.38 -0.58 30.21
N GLY A 53 -6.49 -0.86 28.91
CA GLY A 53 -7.21 -0.03 27.94
C GLY A 53 -6.39 1.15 27.39
N VAL A 54 -5.09 1.22 27.64
CA VAL A 54 -4.23 2.28 27.15
C VAL A 54 -4.00 2.07 25.65
N LYS A 55 -4.41 3.04 24.82
CA LYS A 55 -4.15 3.00 23.39
C LYS A 55 -2.66 3.13 23.09
N LEU A 56 -2.16 2.26 22.23
CA LEU A 56 -0.83 2.34 21.67
C LEU A 56 -0.92 3.14 20.35
N PRO A 57 0.10 3.96 20.02
CA PRO A 57 0.07 4.77 18.82
C PRO A 57 0.02 3.91 17.57
N GLU A 58 -0.59 4.46 16.52
CA GLU A 58 -0.52 3.87 15.19
C GLU A 58 0.92 3.85 14.70
N VAL A 59 1.31 2.75 14.08
CA VAL A 59 2.66 2.53 13.55
C VAL A 59 2.59 1.92 12.15
N GLU A 60 3.47 2.40 11.29
CA GLU A 60 3.74 1.81 9.98
C GLU A 60 5.02 0.96 10.12
N ILE A 61 4.93 -0.31 9.73
CA ILE A 61 6.04 -1.26 9.78
C ILE A 61 6.17 -2.00 8.45
N SER A 62 7.40 -2.34 8.07
CA SER A 62 7.65 -3.21 6.93
C SER A 62 7.35 -4.67 7.25
N MET A 63 7.18 -5.50 6.22
CA MET A 63 7.01 -6.95 6.42
C MET A 63 8.24 -7.59 7.08
N GLU A 64 9.43 -7.05 6.84
CA GLU A 64 10.65 -7.52 7.50
C GLU A 64 10.61 -7.23 9.01
N GLU A 65 10.21 -6.01 9.41
CA GLU A 65 10.02 -5.64 10.81
C GLU A 65 8.93 -6.53 11.46
N PHE A 66 7.82 -6.75 10.76
CA PHE A 66 6.74 -7.63 11.23
C PHE A 66 7.25 -9.06 11.51
N ILE A 67 8.03 -9.63 10.63
CA ILE A 67 8.59 -10.99 10.80
C ILE A 67 9.52 -11.05 12.03
N LYS A 68 10.36 -10.04 12.24
CA LYS A 68 11.31 -9.97 13.37
C LYS A 68 10.62 -9.72 14.70
N MET A 69 9.47 -9.04 14.71
CA MET A 69 8.69 -8.66 15.91
C MET A 69 9.44 -7.76 16.90
N ASP A 70 10.55 -7.16 16.52
CA ASP A 70 11.33 -6.26 17.36
C ASP A 70 10.77 -4.83 17.35
N TRP A 71 9.96 -4.52 16.33
CA TRP A 71 9.27 -3.24 16.17
C TRP A 71 8.37 -2.90 17.37
N ILE A 72 7.83 -3.91 18.08
CA ILE A 72 6.99 -3.73 19.27
C ILE A 72 7.73 -2.89 20.31
N THR A 73 8.95 -3.28 20.65
CA THR A 73 9.76 -2.55 21.61
C THR A 73 10.30 -1.22 21.03
N GLN A 74 10.64 -1.20 19.76
CA GLN A 74 11.19 0.00 19.10
C GLN A 74 10.14 1.10 18.93
N ARG A 75 8.90 0.76 18.59
CA ARG A 75 7.82 1.72 18.31
C ARG A 75 6.93 2.00 19.52
N TRP A 76 6.59 0.96 20.27
CA TRP A 76 5.68 1.05 21.42
C TRP A 76 6.38 1.09 22.78
N GLY A 77 7.70 0.90 22.80
CA GLY A 77 8.51 0.93 24.03
C GLY A 77 8.47 -0.37 24.82
N ILE A 78 8.82 -0.29 26.09
CA ILE A 78 9.05 -1.47 26.95
C ILE A 78 7.79 -2.02 27.64
N ARG A 79 6.68 -1.29 27.62
CA ARG A 79 5.44 -1.70 28.32
C ARG A 79 4.71 -2.86 27.64
N PRO A 80 4.55 -2.87 26.31
CA PRO A 80 4.02 -4.03 25.59
C PRO A 80 5.01 -5.18 25.66
N THR A 81 4.55 -6.33 26.15
CA THR A 81 5.40 -7.51 26.32
C THR A 81 4.74 -8.75 25.73
N ILE A 82 5.56 -9.56 25.06
CA ILE A 82 5.18 -10.91 24.64
C ILE A 82 5.59 -11.85 25.78
N SER A 83 4.69 -12.77 26.16
CA SER A 83 4.96 -13.74 27.22
C SER A 83 6.22 -14.56 26.91
N PRO A 84 7.08 -14.83 27.88
CA PRO A 84 8.26 -15.64 27.67
C PRO A 84 7.87 -17.09 27.33
N GLY A 85 8.57 -17.67 26.36
CA GLY A 85 8.37 -19.06 25.99
C GLY A 85 8.71 -19.34 24.52
N ARG A 86 8.87 -20.64 24.23
CA ARG A 86 9.16 -21.10 22.87
C ARG A 86 7.96 -20.77 21.95
N ASN A 87 8.22 -20.20 20.80
CA ASN A 87 7.25 -19.88 19.73
C ASN A 87 6.20 -18.81 20.10
N MET A 88 6.35 -18.05 21.19
CA MET A 88 5.35 -17.02 21.57
C MET A 88 5.27 -15.88 20.55
N LYS A 89 6.41 -15.46 19.98
CA LYS A 89 6.45 -14.50 18.86
C LYS A 89 5.71 -15.04 17.63
N ASP A 90 5.85 -16.34 17.32
CA ASP A 90 5.20 -16.96 16.16
C ASP A 90 3.69 -17.08 16.37
N TYR A 91 3.25 -17.38 17.59
CA TYR A 91 1.82 -17.38 17.91
C TYR A 91 1.20 -15.98 17.81
N LEU A 92 1.94 -14.94 18.19
CA LEU A 92 1.46 -13.57 18.04
C LEU A 92 1.38 -13.18 16.56
N LYS A 93 2.38 -13.54 15.73
CA LYS A 93 2.33 -13.35 14.26
C LYS A 93 1.13 -14.04 13.64
N ASP A 94 0.94 -15.32 13.95
CA ASP A 94 -0.19 -16.10 13.45
C ASP A 94 -1.54 -15.46 13.86
N CYS A 95 -1.65 -14.99 15.11
CA CYS A 95 -2.83 -14.26 15.58
C CYS A 95 -3.09 -13.02 14.72
N VAL A 96 -2.07 -12.17 14.52
CA VAL A 96 -2.19 -10.96 13.69
C VAL A 96 -2.59 -11.30 12.26
N GLN A 97 -1.96 -12.31 11.65
CA GLN A 97 -2.30 -12.75 10.29
C GLN A 97 -3.74 -13.27 10.17
N GLN A 98 -4.25 -13.95 11.21
CA GLN A 98 -5.63 -14.43 11.21
C GLN A 98 -6.67 -13.30 11.27
N ILE A 99 -6.39 -12.25 12.05
CA ILE A 99 -7.30 -11.09 12.15
C ILE A 99 -7.13 -10.10 11.01
N SER A 100 -6.05 -10.20 10.23
CA SER A 100 -5.75 -9.32 9.08
C SER A 100 -6.42 -9.77 7.78
N LYS A 101 -7.21 -10.82 7.75
CA LYS A 101 -7.78 -11.38 6.51
C LYS A 101 -8.68 -10.42 5.75
N ASP A 102 -9.34 -9.54 6.45
CA ASP A 102 -10.37 -8.62 5.91
C ASP A 102 -9.94 -7.15 6.03
N ILE A 103 -8.63 -6.87 6.17
CA ILE A 103 -8.15 -5.48 6.20
C ILE A 103 -8.10 -4.87 4.81
N ASP A 104 -8.22 -3.55 4.74
CA ASP A 104 -8.11 -2.79 3.51
C ASP A 104 -6.68 -2.87 2.95
N ILE A 105 -6.58 -3.16 1.65
CA ILE A 105 -5.32 -3.15 0.91
C ILE A 105 -5.29 -1.92 0.01
N ASN A 106 -4.31 -1.06 0.25
CA ASN A 106 -4.11 0.18 -0.52
C ASN A 106 -2.87 0.06 -1.39
N THR A 107 -3.05 -0.01 -2.70
CA THR A 107 -1.92 0.00 -3.64
C THR A 107 -1.53 1.43 -3.99
N ILE A 108 -0.23 1.73 -3.87
CA ILE A 108 0.38 3.00 -4.25
C ILE A 108 1.37 2.74 -5.38
N TYR A 109 1.16 3.37 -6.52
CA TYR A 109 2.04 3.23 -7.68
C TYR A 109 3.11 4.33 -7.66
N SER A 110 4.38 3.94 -7.77
CA SER A 110 5.52 4.86 -7.83
C SER A 110 6.13 5.02 -9.21
N HIS A 111 5.41 4.61 -10.25
CA HIS A 111 5.79 4.74 -11.65
C HIS A 111 4.67 5.36 -12.48
N THR A 112 5.00 5.79 -13.69
CA THR A 112 4.04 6.26 -14.69
C THR A 112 3.92 5.22 -15.81
N GLY A 113 2.85 5.33 -16.62
CA GLY A 113 2.62 4.44 -17.76
C GLY A 113 1.52 3.41 -17.51
N TRP A 114 1.47 2.37 -18.33
CA TRP A 114 0.42 1.38 -18.29
C TRP A 114 0.62 0.37 -17.15
N THR A 115 -0.46 0.07 -16.45
CA THR A 115 -0.58 -1.02 -15.49
C THR A 115 -1.90 -1.76 -15.70
N VAL A 116 -2.02 -2.93 -15.07
CA VAL A 116 -3.24 -3.72 -15.08
C VAL A 116 -3.71 -3.90 -13.64
N GLN A 117 -4.93 -3.47 -13.35
CA GLN A 117 -5.61 -3.72 -12.08
C GLN A 117 -6.99 -4.29 -12.37
N ASP A 118 -7.37 -5.39 -11.70
CA ASP A 118 -8.66 -6.07 -11.86
C ASP A 118 -9.00 -6.38 -13.34
N ASN A 119 -8.02 -6.84 -14.11
CA ASN A 119 -8.11 -7.11 -15.56
C ASN A 119 -8.46 -5.87 -16.43
N LYS A 120 -8.23 -4.66 -15.93
CA LYS A 120 -8.40 -3.41 -16.67
C LYS A 120 -7.05 -2.73 -16.87
N TYR A 121 -6.83 -2.20 -18.06
CA TYR A 121 -5.69 -1.35 -18.33
C TYR A 121 -5.92 0.04 -17.76
N ILE A 122 -4.96 0.53 -17.00
CA ILE A 122 -4.96 1.84 -16.38
C ILE A 122 -3.67 2.54 -16.76
N TYR A 123 -3.75 3.81 -17.16
CA TYR A 123 -2.58 4.63 -17.41
C TYR A 123 -2.29 5.51 -16.20
N LEU A 124 -1.12 5.33 -15.58
CA LEU A 124 -0.69 6.04 -14.39
C LEU A 124 0.00 7.36 -14.72
N HIS A 125 -0.33 8.38 -13.96
CA HIS A 125 0.32 9.69 -14.04
C HIS A 125 0.47 10.28 -12.62
N SER A 126 1.16 11.41 -12.48
CA SER A 126 1.53 11.97 -11.17
C SER A 126 0.35 12.34 -10.25
N LYS A 127 -0.87 12.40 -10.76
CA LYS A 127 -2.08 12.75 -10.00
C LYS A 127 -3.14 11.66 -10.00
N GLY A 128 -2.76 10.41 -10.29
CA GLY A 128 -3.68 9.28 -10.31
C GLY A 128 -3.61 8.44 -11.58
N GLY A 129 -4.73 7.90 -12.04
CA GLY A 129 -4.80 7.04 -13.23
C GLY A 129 -5.95 7.39 -14.16
N ILE A 130 -5.78 7.10 -15.44
CA ILE A 130 -6.87 7.12 -16.42
C ILE A 130 -7.41 5.69 -16.51
N GLY A 131 -8.72 5.54 -16.36
CA GLY A 131 -9.41 4.24 -16.42
C GLY A 131 -9.87 3.72 -15.04
N SER A 132 -9.49 4.39 -13.95
CA SER A 132 -10.01 4.12 -12.61
C SER A 132 -9.90 5.39 -11.75
N ASP A 133 -10.90 5.63 -10.90
CA ASP A 133 -10.97 6.82 -10.04
C ASP A 133 -10.21 6.64 -8.71
N ASN A 134 -9.90 5.40 -8.32
CA ASN A 134 -9.32 5.08 -7.00
C ASN A 134 -7.84 4.65 -7.12
N ILE A 135 -7.04 5.44 -7.82
CA ILE A 135 -5.62 5.18 -8.00
C ILE A 135 -4.80 6.15 -7.16
N ASN A 136 -3.99 5.59 -6.26
CA ASN A 136 -3.02 6.34 -5.49
C ASN A 136 -1.65 6.25 -6.17
N THR A 137 -1.05 7.41 -6.41
CA THR A 137 0.29 7.50 -7.00
C THR A 137 1.21 8.30 -6.09
N ASP A 138 2.45 7.81 -5.92
CA ASP A 138 3.54 8.49 -5.23
C ASP A 138 4.73 8.56 -6.20
N ILE A 139 4.62 9.49 -7.15
CA ILE A 139 5.55 9.63 -8.26
C ILE A 139 6.71 10.55 -7.84
N PRO A 140 7.96 10.23 -8.20
CA PRO A 140 9.11 11.08 -7.95
C PRO A 140 8.90 12.52 -8.42
N LEU A 141 9.49 13.48 -7.69
CA LEU A 141 9.29 14.91 -7.91
C LEU A 141 9.64 15.34 -9.36
N GLU A 142 10.62 14.70 -9.95
CA GLU A 142 11.07 14.92 -11.32
C GLU A 142 9.98 14.66 -12.36
N LEU A 143 9.07 13.72 -12.05
CA LEU A 143 7.94 13.34 -12.89
C LEU A 143 6.62 13.96 -12.43
N SER A 144 6.63 14.82 -11.41
CA SER A 144 5.41 15.43 -10.85
C SER A 144 4.63 16.28 -11.86
N GLY A 145 5.30 16.83 -12.87
CA GLY A 145 4.68 17.53 -13.99
C GLY A 145 3.97 16.63 -14.99
N TYR A 146 4.17 15.31 -14.91
CA TYR A 146 3.55 14.33 -15.82
C TYR A 146 2.12 14.04 -15.37
N SER A 147 1.23 14.98 -15.59
CA SER A 147 -0.17 14.89 -15.18
C SER A 147 -1.09 15.26 -16.32
N PHE A 148 -2.25 14.61 -16.36
CA PHE A 148 -3.31 14.96 -17.30
C PHE A 148 -4.35 15.86 -16.62
N PRO A 149 -4.98 16.78 -17.36
CA PRO A 149 -6.11 17.54 -16.84
C PRO A 149 -7.27 16.58 -16.53
N LYS A 150 -8.02 16.85 -15.44
CA LYS A 150 -9.19 16.04 -15.06
C LYS A 150 -10.28 16.03 -16.12
N GLU A 151 -10.41 17.13 -16.89
CA GLU A 151 -11.38 17.28 -17.94
C GLU A 151 -10.71 17.85 -19.20
N VAL A 152 -10.96 17.21 -20.31
CA VAL A 152 -10.63 17.76 -21.65
C VAL A 152 -11.87 18.49 -22.11
N ARG A 153 -11.79 19.83 -22.20
CA ARG A 153 -12.93 20.70 -22.57
C ARG A 153 -13.41 20.42 -23.99
N ASP A 154 -12.51 20.26 -24.94
CA ASP A 154 -12.82 19.91 -26.33
C ASP A 154 -11.83 18.88 -26.85
N LYS A 155 -12.29 17.63 -26.96
CA LYS A 155 -11.46 16.52 -27.46
C LYS A 155 -11.12 16.69 -28.95
N LYS A 156 -12.04 17.29 -29.75
CA LYS A 156 -11.82 17.49 -31.18
C LYS A 156 -10.74 18.53 -31.38
N GLU A 157 -10.82 19.67 -30.70
CA GLU A 157 -9.81 20.71 -30.78
C GLU A 157 -8.43 20.19 -30.35
N ALA A 158 -8.36 19.38 -29.28
CA ALA A 158 -7.12 18.78 -28.81
C ALA A 158 -6.49 17.84 -29.88
N ILE A 159 -7.30 17.05 -30.58
CA ILE A 159 -6.84 16.17 -31.65
C ILE A 159 -6.38 17.01 -32.87
N ASP A 160 -7.17 18.00 -33.24
CA ASP A 160 -6.84 18.87 -34.37
C ASP A 160 -5.52 19.61 -34.15
N LEU A 161 -5.31 20.20 -32.96
CA LEU A 161 -4.05 20.81 -32.54
C LEU A 161 -2.88 19.83 -32.52
N SER A 162 -3.11 18.60 -32.09
CA SER A 162 -2.09 17.55 -32.14
C SER A 162 -1.68 17.23 -33.56
N LEU A 163 -2.62 17.15 -34.47
CA LEU A 163 -2.34 16.91 -35.91
C LEU A 163 -1.67 18.10 -36.59
N GLU A 164 -1.90 19.33 -36.13
CA GLU A 164 -1.19 20.51 -36.66
C GLU A 164 0.32 20.46 -36.44
N THR A 165 0.79 19.66 -35.44
CA THR A 165 2.23 19.44 -35.26
C THR A 165 2.91 18.83 -36.49
N LEU A 166 2.17 18.15 -37.36
CA LEU A 166 2.68 17.64 -38.65
C LEU A 166 3.18 18.74 -39.55
N ASN A 167 2.64 19.96 -39.39
CA ASN A 167 2.98 21.10 -40.24
C ASN A 167 4.20 21.90 -39.74
N LEU A 168 4.77 21.52 -38.59
CA LEU A 168 5.92 22.25 -38.01
C LEU A 168 7.25 22.02 -38.74
N ALA A 169 7.38 20.89 -39.45
CA ALA A 169 8.57 20.54 -40.23
C ALA A 169 8.19 19.62 -41.42
N LYS A 170 9.21 19.11 -42.12
CA LYS A 170 8.99 18.11 -43.18
C LYS A 170 8.35 16.83 -42.58
N HIS A 171 7.44 16.22 -43.30
CA HIS A 171 6.70 15.04 -42.91
C HIS A 171 7.61 13.85 -42.55
N ASP A 172 8.77 13.73 -43.18
CA ASP A 172 9.77 12.71 -42.86
C ASP A 172 10.27 12.79 -41.42
N ILE A 173 10.13 13.97 -40.79
CA ILE A 173 10.50 14.20 -39.40
C ILE A 173 9.27 14.16 -38.48
N THR A 174 8.19 14.86 -38.85
CA THR A 174 7.04 15.07 -37.98
C THR A 174 6.17 13.83 -37.84
N ILE A 175 6.03 13.02 -38.90
CA ILE A 175 5.24 11.79 -38.83
C ILE A 175 5.84 10.79 -37.83
N PRO A 176 7.15 10.44 -37.90
CA PRO A 176 7.74 9.56 -36.90
C PRO A 176 7.61 10.09 -35.46
N LEU A 177 7.86 11.38 -35.23
CA LEU A 177 7.76 12.01 -33.93
C LEU A 177 6.33 11.94 -33.38
N LEU A 178 5.34 12.32 -34.16
CA LEU A 178 3.94 12.24 -33.78
C LEU A 178 3.52 10.78 -33.51
N SER A 179 3.94 9.85 -34.39
CA SER A 179 3.64 8.43 -34.19
C SER A 179 4.23 7.89 -32.89
N MET A 180 5.44 8.31 -32.53
CA MET A 180 6.06 7.90 -31.25
C MET A 180 5.26 8.41 -30.04
N THR A 181 4.68 9.62 -30.10
CA THR A 181 3.86 10.13 -28.99
C THR A 181 2.55 9.35 -28.80
N TYR A 182 2.01 8.76 -29.87
CA TYR A 182 0.80 7.91 -29.80
C TYR A 182 1.11 6.44 -29.52
N LEU A 183 2.33 5.99 -29.77
CA LEU A 183 2.77 4.61 -29.52
C LEU A 183 3.46 4.45 -28.17
N ALA A 184 4.02 5.55 -27.64
CA ALA A 184 4.60 5.52 -26.28
C ALA A 184 3.47 5.34 -25.26
N PRO A 185 3.59 4.36 -24.37
CA PRO A 185 2.64 4.17 -23.31
C PRO A 185 2.71 5.30 -22.30
#